data_73074b7eec3966fa8425eb32bfa16d56
#
_entry.id   73074b7eec3966fa8425eb32bfa16d56
#
_cell.length_a   1.000
_cell.length_b   1.000
_cell.length_c   1.000
_cell.angle_alpha   90.00
_cell.angle_beta   90.00
_cell.angle_gamma   90.00
#
_symmetry.space_group_name_H-M   'P 1'
#
loop_
_entity.id
_entity.type
_entity.pdbx_description
1 polymer ?
#
loop_
_entity_poly.entity_id
_entity_poly.type
_entity_poly.pdbx_seq_one_letter_code
_entity_poly.pdbx_strand_id
1 'polypeptide(L)'
;RAASVVSSNVSNALTEGYARRELHLSPQSVGGTGAGVKVDSVTRVVDRALVTDRRLADGEAGNARLRSGFLARIEDLTGTPENEGSLSARIASLESALIQAASRPDSQARLQGVVDAATGLAGHLNTLSDALGQERMDADAGIAAQIRTLNDSLANIDRLNAEILAAAASGHDATALMDQRQTLVDRVATIVPVREVARDHDQISLYTTGGAILLEGNPAVIGFTAAGVITADMSIGSGALSGFTINGLAVPPSDSGPLGGGALGALIAIRDDLAPAA
;
A
#
# COMPACT_ATOMS: atom_id res chain seq x y z
N ARG A 1 -17.75 -36.03 -9.61
CA ARG A 1 -16.71 -35.15 -9.03
C ARG A 1 -15.72 -34.63 -10.08
N ALA A 2 -15.19 -35.44 -11.02
CA ALA A 2 -14.26 -34.96 -12.06
C ALA A 2 -14.88 -33.86 -12.94
N ALA A 3 -16.11 -34.09 -13.45
CA ALA A 3 -16.82 -33.08 -14.24
C ALA A 3 -17.08 -31.78 -13.45
N SER A 4 -17.35 -31.89 -12.15
CA SER A 4 -17.56 -30.75 -11.26
C SER A 4 -16.27 -29.91 -11.11
N VAL A 5 -15.09 -30.55 -10.96
CA VAL A 5 -13.79 -29.83 -10.87
C VAL A 5 -13.46 -29.14 -12.18
N VAL A 6 -13.68 -29.83 -13.34
CA VAL A 6 -13.47 -29.20 -14.64
C VAL A 6 -14.40 -28.00 -14.85
N SER A 7 -15.70 -28.17 -14.52
CA SER A 7 -16.67 -27.06 -14.58
C SER A 7 -16.27 -25.87 -13.69
N SER A 8 -15.84 -26.12 -12.44
CA SER A 8 -15.32 -25.08 -11.54
C SER A 8 -14.09 -24.38 -12.12
N ASN A 9 -13.14 -25.12 -12.67
CA ASN A 9 -11.94 -24.54 -13.28
C ASN A 9 -12.28 -23.63 -14.47
N VAL A 10 -13.23 -24.05 -15.32
CA VAL A 10 -13.65 -23.24 -16.48
C VAL A 10 -14.43 -22.00 -16.01
N SER A 11 -15.40 -22.18 -15.10
CA SER A 11 -16.24 -21.07 -14.62
C SER A 11 -15.46 -20.01 -13.87
N ASN A 12 -14.36 -20.38 -13.20
CA ASN A 12 -13.55 -19.48 -12.38
C ASN A 12 -12.18 -19.15 -12.99
N ALA A 13 -11.96 -19.47 -14.29
CA ALA A 13 -10.66 -19.25 -14.93
C ALA A 13 -10.16 -17.81 -14.89
N LEU A 14 -11.09 -16.82 -14.80
CA LEU A 14 -10.82 -15.38 -14.71
C LEU A 14 -11.14 -14.81 -13.32
N THR A 15 -11.47 -15.64 -12.34
CA THR A 15 -11.78 -15.20 -10.98
C THR A 15 -10.49 -14.94 -10.23
N GLU A 16 -10.31 -13.72 -9.73
CA GLU A 16 -9.15 -13.35 -8.93
C GLU A 16 -9.04 -14.23 -7.68
N GLY A 17 -7.81 -14.67 -7.37
CA GLY A 17 -7.55 -15.54 -6.23
C GLY A 17 -7.89 -17.02 -6.44
N TYR A 18 -8.60 -17.38 -7.52
CA TYR A 18 -8.91 -18.78 -7.81
C TYR A 18 -7.68 -19.53 -8.29
N ALA A 19 -7.38 -20.66 -7.65
CA ALA A 19 -6.35 -21.57 -8.13
C ALA A 19 -6.96 -22.78 -8.82
N ARG A 20 -6.40 -23.18 -9.96
CA ARG A 20 -6.81 -24.38 -10.70
C ARG A 20 -6.77 -25.60 -9.76
N ARG A 21 -7.80 -26.43 -9.83
CA ARG A 21 -7.94 -27.64 -9.01
C ARG A 21 -7.62 -28.88 -9.81
N GLU A 22 -6.88 -29.78 -9.20
CA GLU A 22 -6.59 -31.11 -9.73
C GLU A 22 -7.15 -32.20 -8.83
N LEU A 23 -7.62 -33.28 -9.45
CA LEU A 23 -8.12 -34.47 -8.79
C LEU A 23 -7.01 -35.50 -8.69
N HIS A 24 -6.75 -35.96 -7.47
CA HIS A 24 -5.93 -37.14 -7.26
C HIS A 24 -6.80 -38.37 -7.12
N LEU A 25 -6.50 -39.34 -7.96
CA LEU A 25 -7.27 -40.60 -8.09
C LEU A 25 -6.36 -41.76 -7.66
N SER A 26 -6.91 -42.70 -6.89
CA SER A 26 -6.26 -43.97 -6.62
C SER A 26 -7.12 -45.16 -7.10
N PRO A 27 -6.48 -46.27 -7.49
CA PRO A 27 -7.22 -47.50 -7.80
C PRO A 27 -7.87 -48.06 -6.55
N GLN A 28 -9.15 -48.41 -6.68
CA GLN A 28 -9.87 -49.12 -5.62
C GLN A 28 -9.85 -50.61 -5.89
N SER A 29 -9.43 -51.40 -4.93
CA SER A 29 -9.48 -52.86 -4.97
C SER A 29 -10.35 -53.38 -3.83
N VAL A 30 -11.26 -54.28 -4.14
CA VAL A 30 -12.11 -54.99 -3.17
C VAL A 30 -11.92 -56.49 -3.35
N GLY A 31 -11.39 -57.16 -2.34
CA GLY A 31 -11.16 -58.60 -2.40
C GLY A 31 -10.16 -59.07 -3.46
N GLY A 32 -9.16 -58.21 -3.82
CA GLY A 32 -8.15 -58.54 -4.83
C GLY A 32 -8.60 -58.30 -6.29
N THR A 33 -9.82 -57.86 -6.51
CA THR A 33 -10.35 -57.48 -7.85
C THR A 33 -10.45 -55.95 -7.94
N GLY A 34 -10.12 -55.39 -9.12
CA GLY A 34 -10.24 -53.94 -9.37
C GLY A 34 -11.71 -53.51 -9.27
N ALA A 35 -11.99 -52.57 -8.34
CA ALA A 35 -13.32 -52.01 -8.07
C ALA A 35 -13.50 -50.57 -8.58
N GLY A 36 -12.66 -50.16 -9.52
CA GLY A 36 -12.73 -48.83 -10.11
C GLY A 36 -11.71 -47.85 -9.52
N VAL A 37 -12.04 -46.55 -9.52
CA VAL A 37 -11.15 -45.45 -9.10
C VAL A 37 -11.82 -44.66 -8.00
N LYS A 38 -11.07 -44.39 -6.92
CA LYS A 38 -11.50 -43.56 -5.82
C LYS A 38 -10.85 -42.17 -5.95
N VAL A 39 -11.62 -41.13 -5.66
CA VAL A 39 -11.08 -39.78 -5.50
C VAL A 39 -10.45 -39.64 -4.11
N ASP A 40 -9.14 -39.47 -4.04
CA ASP A 40 -8.44 -39.32 -2.78
C ASP A 40 -8.49 -37.89 -2.29
N SER A 41 -8.18 -36.92 -3.17
CA SER A 41 -8.17 -35.50 -2.80
C SER A 41 -8.40 -34.60 -4.02
N VAL A 42 -8.75 -33.36 -3.74
CA VAL A 42 -8.72 -32.24 -4.67
C VAL A 42 -7.64 -31.28 -4.18
N THR A 43 -6.65 -31.01 -5.01
CA THR A 43 -5.56 -30.09 -4.64
C THR A 43 -5.57 -28.85 -5.51
N ARG A 44 -5.07 -27.75 -4.95
CA ARG A 44 -4.84 -26.49 -5.65
C ARG A 44 -3.47 -26.51 -6.32
N VAL A 45 -3.42 -26.11 -7.59
CA VAL A 45 -2.16 -25.96 -8.34
C VAL A 45 -1.73 -24.50 -8.24
N VAL A 46 -0.73 -24.24 -7.43
CA VAL A 46 -0.18 -22.89 -7.18
C VAL A 46 1.33 -22.95 -7.25
N ASP A 47 1.92 -22.12 -8.09
CA ASP A 47 3.34 -21.84 -8.05
C ASP A 47 3.61 -20.76 -7.00
N ARG A 48 4.09 -21.19 -5.83
CA ARG A 48 4.32 -20.31 -4.69
C ARG A 48 5.43 -19.28 -4.95
N ALA A 49 6.44 -19.63 -5.75
CA ALA A 49 7.51 -18.70 -6.09
C ALA A 49 6.97 -17.57 -6.96
N LEU A 50 6.23 -17.90 -8.02
CA LEU A 50 5.62 -16.94 -8.90
C LEU A 50 4.60 -16.02 -8.16
N VAL A 51 3.80 -16.59 -7.24
CA VAL A 51 2.87 -15.78 -6.42
C VAL A 51 3.62 -14.83 -5.50
N THR A 52 4.73 -15.27 -4.91
CA THR A 52 5.57 -14.40 -4.07
C THR A 52 6.18 -13.25 -4.88
N ASP A 53 6.75 -13.54 -6.04
CA ASP A 53 7.36 -12.53 -6.93
C ASP A 53 6.31 -11.53 -7.42
N ARG A 54 5.11 -12.00 -7.80
CA ARG A 54 4.00 -11.14 -8.17
C ARG A 54 3.61 -10.20 -7.03
N ARG A 55 3.45 -10.70 -5.80
CA ARG A 55 3.08 -9.88 -4.63
C ARG A 55 4.11 -8.80 -4.34
N LEU A 56 5.39 -9.11 -4.45
CA LEU A 56 6.46 -8.13 -4.30
C LEU A 56 6.37 -7.05 -5.39
N ALA A 57 6.22 -7.45 -6.65
CA ALA A 57 6.08 -6.53 -7.77
C ALA A 57 4.82 -5.65 -7.66
N ASP A 58 3.68 -6.21 -7.24
CA ASP A 58 2.44 -5.48 -7.02
C ASP A 58 2.60 -4.42 -5.90
N GLY A 59 3.28 -4.78 -4.80
CA GLY A 59 3.61 -3.87 -3.71
C GLY A 59 4.54 -2.73 -4.15
N GLU A 60 5.60 -3.05 -4.90
CA GLU A 60 6.53 -2.06 -5.46
C GLU A 60 5.83 -1.12 -6.46
N ALA A 61 5.01 -1.67 -7.36
CA ALA A 61 4.25 -0.88 -8.31
C ALA A 61 3.23 0.05 -7.61
N GLY A 62 2.60 -0.40 -6.53
CA GLY A 62 1.72 0.40 -5.69
C GLY A 62 2.46 1.56 -5.02
N ASN A 63 3.63 1.28 -4.44
CA ASN A 63 4.51 2.29 -3.84
C ASN A 63 4.95 3.34 -4.86
N ALA A 64 5.48 2.89 -6.00
CA ALA A 64 5.94 3.78 -7.06
C ALA A 64 4.81 4.67 -7.62
N ARG A 65 3.60 4.12 -7.78
CA ARG A 65 2.43 4.87 -8.25
C ARG A 65 2.02 5.98 -7.28
N LEU A 66 2.01 5.72 -5.98
CA LEU A 66 1.68 6.73 -4.97
C LEU A 66 2.70 7.87 -4.98
N ARG A 67 4.01 7.54 -5.00
CA ARG A 67 5.09 8.53 -5.04
C ARG A 67 5.07 9.36 -6.34
N SER A 68 4.94 8.71 -7.49
CA SER A 68 4.88 9.42 -8.78
C SER A 68 3.63 10.29 -8.89
N GLY A 69 2.50 9.82 -8.36
CA GLY A 69 1.28 10.63 -8.31
C GLY A 69 1.43 11.88 -7.44
N PHE A 70 2.10 11.78 -6.28
CA PHE A 70 2.45 12.94 -5.47
C PHE A 70 3.35 13.91 -6.23
N LEU A 71 4.46 13.42 -6.82
CA LEU A 71 5.41 14.26 -7.56
C LEU A 71 4.75 14.97 -8.75
N ALA A 72 3.86 14.27 -9.49
CA ALA A 72 3.12 14.89 -10.59
C ALA A 72 2.22 16.05 -10.09
N ARG A 73 1.55 15.90 -8.94
CA ARG A 73 0.76 16.99 -8.37
C ARG A 73 1.61 18.18 -7.95
N ILE A 74 2.81 17.94 -7.41
CA ILE A 74 3.75 19.03 -7.07
C ILE A 74 4.26 19.73 -8.33
N GLU A 75 4.56 18.98 -9.39
CA GLU A 75 4.94 19.55 -10.68
C GLU A 75 3.81 20.41 -11.26
N ASP A 76 2.57 19.93 -11.23
CA ASP A 76 1.40 20.68 -11.68
C ASP A 76 1.20 21.99 -10.89
N LEU A 77 1.42 21.97 -9.58
CA LEU A 77 1.28 23.13 -8.70
C LEU A 77 2.43 24.15 -8.89
N THR A 78 3.64 23.67 -9.10
CA THR A 78 4.83 24.52 -9.33
C THR A 78 4.79 25.13 -10.74
N GLY A 79 4.24 24.40 -11.69
CA GLY A 79 4.14 24.74 -13.11
C GLY A 79 5.47 24.61 -13.85
N THR A 80 5.38 24.47 -15.18
CA THR A 80 6.58 24.46 -16.03
C THR A 80 7.07 25.88 -16.32
N PRO A 81 8.35 26.10 -16.67
CA PRO A 81 8.89 27.44 -16.97
C PRO A 81 8.15 28.18 -18.08
N GLU A 82 7.49 27.45 -19.00
CA GLU A 82 6.71 28.01 -20.11
C GLU A 82 5.33 28.53 -19.67
N ASN A 83 4.90 28.18 -18.48
CA ASN A 83 3.62 28.62 -17.92
C ASN A 83 3.79 29.95 -17.19
N GLU A 84 3.09 31.00 -17.65
CA GLU A 84 3.13 32.34 -17.02
C GLU A 84 2.69 32.33 -15.53
N GLY A 85 1.92 31.32 -15.11
CA GLY A 85 1.48 31.13 -13.74
C GLY A 85 2.49 30.39 -12.85
N SER A 86 3.56 29.85 -13.42
CA SER A 86 4.56 29.04 -12.68
C SER A 86 5.33 29.85 -11.64
N LEU A 87 5.90 29.16 -10.67
CA LEU A 87 6.75 29.76 -9.65
C LEU A 87 7.95 30.51 -10.28
N SER A 88 8.60 29.90 -11.27
CA SER A 88 9.72 30.51 -12.01
C SER A 88 9.31 31.77 -12.76
N ALA A 89 8.16 31.79 -13.42
CA ALA A 89 7.64 32.97 -14.11
C ALA A 89 7.30 34.11 -13.14
N ARG A 90 6.76 33.79 -11.96
CA ARG A 90 6.47 34.79 -10.90
C ARG A 90 7.76 35.39 -10.31
N ILE A 91 8.80 34.59 -10.12
CA ILE A 91 10.13 35.06 -9.67
C ILE A 91 10.71 36.01 -10.75
N ALA A 92 10.69 35.62 -12.03
CA ALA A 92 11.15 36.46 -13.14
C ALA A 92 10.34 37.75 -13.27
N SER A 93 9.04 37.72 -13.02
CA SER A 93 8.17 38.90 -12.99
C SER A 93 8.57 39.88 -11.88
N LEU A 94 8.84 39.36 -10.66
CA LEU A 94 9.32 40.19 -9.56
C LEU A 94 10.70 40.83 -9.88
N GLU A 95 11.65 40.04 -10.42
CA GLU A 95 12.95 40.53 -10.85
C GLU A 95 12.81 41.64 -11.90
N SER A 96 11.98 41.43 -12.92
CA SER A 96 11.71 42.45 -13.94
C SER A 96 11.12 43.73 -13.35
N ALA A 97 10.16 43.61 -12.44
CA ALA A 97 9.55 44.75 -11.76
C ALA A 97 10.58 45.55 -10.92
N LEU A 98 11.51 44.88 -10.22
CA LEU A 98 12.60 45.50 -9.46
C LEU A 98 13.56 46.26 -10.38
N ILE A 99 13.97 45.68 -11.51
CA ILE A 99 14.83 46.34 -12.51
C ILE A 99 14.16 47.60 -13.07
N GLN A 100 12.84 47.51 -13.37
CA GLN A 100 12.08 48.66 -13.88
C GLN A 100 11.98 49.78 -12.81
N ALA A 101 11.73 49.44 -11.56
CA ALA A 101 11.70 50.41 -10.46
C ALA A 101 13.07 51.07 -10.22
N ALA A 102 14.14 50.28 -10.27
CA ALA A 102 15.51 50.80 -10.13
C ALA A 102 15.88 51.82 -11.24
N SER A 103 15.34 51.67 -12.44
CA SER A 103 15.60 52.59 -13.56
C SER A 103 14.89 53.96 -13.41
N ARG A 104 13.79 54.03 -12.61
CA ARG A 104 13.07 55.26 -12.24
C ARG A 104 12.48 55.14 -10.84
N PRO A 105 13.25 55.39 -9.81
CA PRO A 105 12.83 55.18 -8.43
C PRO A 105 11.78 56.19 -7.93
N ASP A 106 11.59 57.28 -8.63
CA ASP A 106 10.54 58.28 -8.39
C ASP A 106 9.18 57.94 -9.00
N SER A 107 9.09 56.88 -9.85
CA SER A 107 7.86 56.48 -10.49
C SER A 107 7.01 55.62 -9.56
N GLN A 108 5.97 56.18 -8.99
CA GLN A 108 5.03 55.50 -8.13
C GLN A 108 4.38 54.28 -8.80
N ALA A 109 4.09 54.34 -10.11
CA ALA A 109 3.53 53.21 -10.87
C ALA A 109 4.48 52.04 -10.95
N ARG A 110 5.81 52.28 -11.06
CA ARG A 110 6.81 51.17 -11.07
C ARG A 110 7.01 50.58 -9.70
N LEU A 111 7.01 51.42 -8.64
CA LEU A 111 7.05 50.93 -7.25
C LEU A 111 5.81 50.09 -6.96
N GLN A 112 4.62 50.49 -7.43
CA GLN A 112 3.42 49.67 -7.28
C GLN A 112 3.54 48.34 -8.02
N GLY A 113 4.13 48.32 -9.21
CA GLY A 113 4.39 47.04 -9.94
C GLY A 113 5.26 46.06 -9.16
N VAL A 114 6.24 46.55 -8.38
CA VAL A 114 7.03 45.65 -7.49
C VAL A 114 6.16 45.05 -6.38
N VAL A 115 5.32 45.89 -5.75
CA VAL A 115 4.42 45.45 -4.68
C VAL A 115 3.46 44.40 -5.21
N ASP A 116 2.89 44.62 -6.41
CA ASP A 116 1.93 43.67 -7.03
C ASP A 116 2.62 42.35 -7.37
N ALA A 117 3.84 42.41 -7.96
CA ALA A 117 4.59 41.18 -8.28
C ALA A 117 5.03 40.42 -7.00
N ALA A 118 5.47 41.12 -5.96
CA ALA A 118 5.81 40.49 -4.68
C ALA A 118 4.58 39.86 -4.00
N THR A 119 3.45 40.56 -4.00
CA THR A 119 2.19 40.05 -3.46
C THR A 119 1.72 38.81 -4.22
N GLY A 120 1.83 38.83 -5.56
CA GLY A 120 1.50 37.70 -6.40
C GLY A 120 2.37 36.46 -6.15
N LEU A 121 3.69 36.68 -5.96
CA LEU A 121 4.62 35.61 -5.58
C LEU A 121 4.32 35.05 -4.18
N ALA A 122 4.12 35.90 -3.18
CA ALA A 122 3.80 35.49 -1.82
C ALA A 122 2.48 34.71 -1.77
N GLY A 123 1.45 35.15 -2.50
CA GLY A 123 0.18 34.43 -2.60
C GLY A 123 0.35 33.04 -3.21
N HIS A 124 1.21 32.90 -4.24
CA HIS A 124 1.47 31.59 -4.85
C HIS A 124 2.24 30.67 -3.91
N LEU A 125 3.24 31.17 -3.18
CA LEU A 125 3.97 30.39 -2.17
C LEU A 125 3.05 29.91 -1.05
N ASN A 126 2.11 30.73 -0.60
CA ASN A 126 1.11 30.32 0.39
C ASN A 126 0.24 29.18 -0.16
N THR A 127 -0.21 29.29 -1.42
CA THR A 127 -1.00 28.24 -2.08
C THR A 127 -0.22 26.92 -2.17
N LEU A 128 1.07 26.94 -2.50
CA LEU A 128 1.93 25.78 -2.52
C LEU A 128 2.08 25.17 -1.11
N SER A 129 2.32 26.00 -0.11
CA SER A 129 2.42 25.55 1.28
C SER A 129 1.15 24.88 1.78
N ASP A 130 -0.01 25.47 1.48
CA ASP A 130 -1.33 24.90 1.84
C ASP A 130 -1.55 23.56 1.15
N ALA A 131 -1.18 23.46 -0.13
CA ALA A 131 -1.31 22.22 -0.89
C ALA A 131 -0.39 21.11 -0.35
N LEU A 132 0.86 21.43 0.00
CA LEU A 132 1.78 20.49 0.65
C LEU A 132 1.26 20.04 2.01
N GLY A 133 0.70 20.97 2.80
CA GLY A 133 0.03 20.64 4.06
C GLY A 133 -1.13 19.66 3.85
N GLN A 134 -1.93 19.86 2.81
CA GLN A 134 -3.05 18.97 2.46
C GLN A 134 -2.54 17.57 2.04
N GLU A 135 -1.49 17.48 1.21
CA GLU A 135 -0.89 16.20 0.82
C GLU A 135 -0.38 15.41 2.04
N ARG A 136 0.19 16.10 3.04
CA ARG A 136 0.61 15.48 4.30
C ARG A 136 -0.58 14.94 5.11
N MET A 137 -1.67 15.69 5.19
CA MET A 137 -2.89 15.26 5.88
C MET A 137 -3.55 14.07 5.16
N ASP A 138 -3.59 14.09 3.84
CA ASP A 138 -4.15 13.01 3.03
C ASP A 138 -3.30 11.73 3.17
N ALA A 139 -1.97 11.86 3.20
CA ALA A 139 -1.06 10.74 3.47
C ALA A 139 -1.27 10.16 4.87
N ASP A 140 -1.42 11.00 5.90
CA ASP A 140 -1.67 10.58 7.28
C ASP A 140 -3.00 9.82 7.43
N ALA A 141 -4.07 10.35 6.82
CA ALA A 141 -5.36 9.68 6.76
C ALA A 141 -5.29 8.37 5.96
N GLY A 142 -4.52 8.35 4.88
CA GLY A 142 -4.23 7.17 4.07
C GLY A 142 -3.52 6.08 4.87
N ILE A 143 -2.51 6.43 5.67
CA ILE A 143 -1.82 5.50 6.58
C ILE A 143 -2.83 4.86 7.54
N ALA A 144 -3.67 5.65 8.18
CA ALA A 144 -4.68 5.14 9.11
C ALA A 144 -5.67 4.17 8.42
N ALA A 145 -6.07 4.47 7.18
CA ALA A 145 -6.95 3.60 6.40
C ALA A 145 -6.26 2.27 6.02
N GLN A 146 -5.01 2.32 5.58
CA GLN A 146 -4.23 1.12 5.24
C GLN A 146 -4.01 0.22 6.47
N ILE A 147 -3.73 0.79 7.63
CA ILE A 147 -3.54 0.03 8.87
C ILE A 147 -4.84 -0.65 9.32
N ARG A 148 -5.98 0.02 9.21
CA ARG A 148 -7.27 -0.64 9.48
C ARG A 148 -7.47 -1.84 8.54
N THR A 149 -7.27 -1.64 7.24
CA THR A 149 -7.40 -2.70 6.24
C THR A 149 -6.42 -3.85 6.50
N LEU A 150 -5.19 -3.55 6.92
CA LEU A 150 -4.18 -4.54 7.30
C LEU A 150 -4.65 -5.38 8.49
N ASN A 151 -5.06 -4.74 9.59
CA ASN A 151 -5.53 -5.43 10.79
C ASN A 151 -6.77 -6.31 10.51
N ASP A 152 -7.76 -5.79 9.76
CA ASP A 152 -8.94 -6.54 9.36
C ASP A 152 -8.57 -7.75 8.48
N SER A 153 -7.63 -7.57 7.56
CA SER A 153 -7.15 -8.66 6.70
C SER A 153 -6.43 -9.73 7.51
N LEU A 154 -5.55 -9.35 8.45
CA LEU A 154 -4.84 -10.29 9.32
C LEU A 154 -5.81 -11.10 10.20
N ALA A 155 -6.80 -10.47 10.80
CA ALA A 155 -7.83 -11.13 11.59
C ALA A 155 -8.65 -12.13 10.75
N ASN A 156 -9.00 -11.75 9.50
CA ASN A 156 -9.72 -12.64 8.60
C ASN A 156 -8.85 -13.80 8.11
N ILE A 157 -7.55 -13.59 7.86
CA ILE A 157 -6.61 -14.67 7.49
C ILE A 157 -6.48 -15.67 8.64
N ASP A 158 -6.40 -15.19 9.88
CA ASP A 158 -6.35 -16.06 11.07
C ASP A 158 -7.61 -16.92 11.19
N ARG A 159 -8.79 -16.30 11.06
CA ARG A 159 -10.06 -17.03 11.04
C ARG A 159 -10.11 -18.08 9.93
N LEU A 160 -9.66 -17.76 8.72
CA LEU A 160 -9.60 -18.70 7.62
C LEU A 160 -8.58 -19.83 7.87
N ASN A 161 -7.45 -19.56 8.52
CA ASN A 161 -6.51 -20.59 8.97
C ASN A 161 -7.23 -21.62 9.88
N ALA A 162 -8.01 -21.13 10.86
CA ALA A 162 -8.76 -22.01 11.75
C ALA A 162 -9.86 -22.82 11.02
N GLU A 163 -10.60 -22.18 10.10
CA GLU A 163 -11.63 -22.85 9.30
C GLU A 163 -11.04 -23.91 8.35
N ILE A 164 -9.89 -23.63 7.73
CA ILE A 164 -9.18 -24.60 6.87
C ILE A 164 -8.74 -25.80 7.69
N LEU A 165 -8.18 -25.58 8.89
CA LEU A 165 -7.78 -26.63 9.80
C LEU A 165 -8.99 -27.50 10.20
N ALA A 166 -10.12 -26.89 10.55
CA ALA A 166 -11.35 -27.60 10.93
C ALA A 166 -11.94 -28.41 9.75
N ALA A 167 -11.93 -27.85 8.55
CA ALA A 167 -12.38 -28.54 7.33
C ALA A 167 -11.49 -29.74 7.03
N ALA A 168 -10.16 -29.60 7.11
CA ALA A 168 -9.21 -30.70 6.92
C ALA A 168 -9.41 -31.81 7.94
N ALA A 169 -9.58 -31.47 9.23
CA ALA A 169 -9.83 -32.45 10.30
C ALA A 169 -11.15 -33.23 10.10
N SER A 170 -12.14 -32.58 9.45
CA SER A 170 -13.46 -33.19 9.15
C SER A 170 -13.52 -33.90 7.78
N GLY A 171 -12.42 -33.93 7.02
CA GLY A 171 -12.35 -34.49 5.66
C GLY A 171 -13.13 -33.71 4.61
N HIS A 172 -13.41 -32.43 4.86
CA HIS A 172 -14.07 -31.53 3.91
C HIS A 172 -13.07 -30.82 3.01
N ASP A 173 -13.53 -30.42 1.82
CA ASP A 173 -12.74 -29.64 0.87
C ASP A 173 -12.61 -28.18 1.34
N ALA A 174 -11.38 -27.76 1.62
CA ALA A 174 -11.04 -26.40 2.07
C ALA A 174 -10.52 -25.50 0.93
N THR A 175 -10.51 -25.95 -0.34
CA THR A 175 -9.89 -25.22 -1.45
C THR A 175 -10.49 -23.83 -1.66
N ALA A 176 -11.79 -23.64 -1.47
CA ALA A 176 -12.44 -22.34 -1.56
C ALA A 176 -12.02 -21.37 -0.45
N LEU A 177 -11.83 -21.87 0.78
CA LEU A 177 -11.31 -21.07 1.90
C LEU A 177 -9.85 -20.64 1.65
N MET A 178 -9.05 -21.53 1.05
CA MET A 178 -7.68 -21.22 0.64
C MET A 178 -7.63 -20.15 -0.45
N ASP A 179 -8.56 -20.15 -1.41
CA ASP A 179 -8.67 -19.09 -2.43
C ASP A 179 -9.01 -17.74 -1.80
N GLN A 180 -9.98 -17.71 -0.88
CA GLN A 180 -10.33 -16.50 -0.11
C GLN A 180 -9.14 -15.98 0.70
N ARG A 181 -8.41 -16.87 1.38
CA ARG A 181 -7.23 -16.51 2.14
C ARG A 181 -6.14 -15.92 1.24
N GLN A 182 -5.91 -16.50 0.06
CA GLN A 182 -4.95 -15.98 -0.91
C GLN A 182 -5.27 -14.55 -1.31
N THR A 183 -6.53 -14.23 -1.61
CA THR A 183 -6.97 -12.86 -1.94
C THR A 183 -6.69 -11.88 -0.79
N LEU A 184 -6.88 -12.30 0.47
CA LEU A 184 -6.55 -11.45 1.62
C LEU A 184 -5.04 -11.24 1.77
N VAL A 185 -4.23 -12.29 1.55
CA VAL A 185 -2.76 -12.17 1.58
C VAL A 185 -2.27 -11.27 0.45
N ASP A 186 -2.85 -11.36 -0.74
CA ASP A 186 -2.56 -10.48 -1.87
C ASP A 186 -2.86 -9.01 -1.51
N ARG A 187 -3.98 -8.75 -0.83
CA ARG A 187 -4.33 -7.41 -0.31
C ARG A 187 -3.32 -6.91 0.73
N VAL A 188 -2.92 -7.74 1.67
CA VAL A 188 -1.87 -7.39 2.64
C VAL A 188 -0.57 -7.04 1.94
N ALA A 189 -0.19 -7.80 0.89
CA ALA A 189 1.04 -7.59 0.13
C ALA A 189 1.09 -6.23 -0.60
N THR A 190 -0.05 -5.66 -0.99
CA THR A 190 -0.08 -4.30 -1.56
C THR A 190 0.12 -3.20 -0.51
N ILE A 191 -0.24 -3.48 0.75
CA ILE A 191 -0.10 -2.53 1.87
C ILE A 191 1.33 -2.53 2.39
N VAL A 192 1.86 -3.73 2.67
CA VAL A 192 3.23 -3.95 3.14
C VAL A 192 3.78 -5.23 2.49
N PRO A 193 5.01 -5.23 1.96
CA PRO A 193 5.60 -6.42 1.34
C PRO A 193 5.72 -7.56 2.34
N VAL A 194 5.19 -8.74 1.97
CA VAL A 194 5.11 -9.89 2.88
C VAL A 194 5.71 -11.16 2.29
N ARG A 195 6.15 -12.03 3.19
CA ARG A 195 6.52 -13.43 2.92
C ARG A 195 5.52 -14.34 3.60
N GLU A 196 4.90 -15.22 2.83
CA GLU A 196 4.06 -16.29 3.31
C GLU A 196 4.91 -17.54 3.61
N VAL A 197 4.75 -18.09 4.79
CA VAL A 197 5.38 -19.34 5.21
C VAL A 197 4.30 -20.37 5.46
N ALA A 198 4.35 -21.48 4.69
CA ALA A 198 3.45 -22.61 4.92
C ALA A 198 3.77 -23.29 6.25
N ARG A 199 2.71 -23.66 6.97
CA ARG A 199 2.73 -24.42 8.21
C ARG A 199 2.00 -25.74 8.02
N ASP A 200 2.05 -26.59 9.03
CA ASP A 200 1.32 -27.85 9.03
C ASP A 200 -0.20 -27.62 8.87
N HIS A 201 -0.88 -28.61 8.34
CA HIS A 201 -2.34 -28.62 8.13
C HIS A 201 -2.84 -27.43 7.28
N ASP A 202 -2.08 -27.06 6.24
CA ASP A 202 -2.40 -25.97 5.33
C ASP A 202 -2.58 -24.59 5.98
N GLN A 203 -2.09 -24.40 7.20
CA GLN A 203 -2.01 -23.08 7.82
C GLN A 203 -0.87 -22.25 7.21
N ILE A 204 -0.92 -20.94 7.40
CA ILE A 204 0.14 -20.04 6.98
C ILE A 204 0.53 -19.08 8.10
N SER A 205 1.78 -18.65 8.09
CA SER A 205 2.28 -17.49 8.81
C SER A 205 2.70 -16.41 7.84
N LEU A 206 2.60 -15.14 8.26
CA LEU A 206 2.97 -13.98 7.47
C LEU A 206 4.02 -13.15 8.19
N TYR A 207 5.07 -12.80 7.46
CA TYR A 207 6.15 -11.93 7.90
C TYR A 207 6.33 -10.81 6.89
N THR A 208 6.67 -9.61 7.34
CA THR A 208 7.08 -8.57 6.39
C THR A 208 8.48 -8.86 5.85
N THR A 209 8.83 -8.29 4.72
CA THR A 209 10.22 -8.33 4.21
C THR A 209 11.18 -7.60 5.15
N GLY A 210 10.70 -6.63 5.94
CA GLY A 210 11.44 -5.93 6.99
C GLY A 210 11.56 -6.71 8.30
N GLY A 211 11.06 -7.95 8.37
CA GLY A 211 11.25 -8.87 9.50
C GLY A 211 10.19 -8.82 10.61
N ALA A 212 9.11 -8.04 10.45
CA ALA A 212 8.01 -8.06 11.41
C ALA A 212 7.16 -9.33 11.26
N ILE A 213 6.72 -9.88 12.38
CA ILE A 213 5.74 -10.96 12.45
C ILE A 213 4.35 -10.33 12.35
N LEU A 214 3.60 -10.61 11.27
CA LEU A 214 2.22 -10.14 11.11
C LEU A 214 1.20 -11.19 11.57
N LEU A 215 1.51 -12.47 11.32
CA LEU A 215 0.64 -13.58 11.72
C LEU A 215 1.50 -14.81 12.01
N GLU A 216 1.51 -15.24 13.27
CA GLU A 216 2.09 -16.52 13.72
C GLU A 216 1.30 -17.02 14.92
N GLY A 217 0.29 -17.84 14.65
CA GLY A 217 -0.67 -18.29 15.65
C GLY A 217 -1.74 -17.24 15.96
N ASN A 218 -1.36 -16.02 16.31
CA ASN A 218 -2.28 -14.89 16.48
C ASN A 218 -1.89 -13.73 15.55
N PRO A 219 -2.84 -12.94 15.06
CA PRO A 219 -2.56 -11.76 14.26
C PRO A 219 -1.92 -10.65 15.11
N ALA A 220 -0.90 -9.99 14.57
CA ALA A 220 -0.36 -8.78 15.18
C ALA A 220 -1.36 -7.63 15.07
N VAL A 221 -1.37 -6.75 16.07
CA VAL A 221 -2.13 -5.51 16.05
C VAL A 221 -1.19 -4.37 15.69
N ILE A 222 -1.42 -3.78 14.52
CA ILE A 222 -0.66 -2.62 14.08
C ILE A 222 -1.39 -1.36 14.54
N GLY A 223 -0.67 -0.51 15.31
CA GLY A 223 -1.21 0.74 15.82
C GLY A 223 -0.66 1.96 15.08
N PHE A 224 -1.53 2.94 14.90
CA PHE A 224 -1.21 4.25 14.36
C PHE A 224 -2.28 5.25 14.80
N THR A 225 -1.88 6.49 15.09
CA THR A 225 -2.79 7.58 15.45
C THR A 225 -2.65 8.71 14.45
N ALA A 226 -3.68 8.97 13.66
CA ALA A 226 -3.67 10.08 12.72
C ALA A 226 -3.71 11.42 13.47
N ALA A 227 -2.96 12.39 12.99
CA ALA A 227 -2.88 13.73 13.58
C ALA A 227 -4.10 14.61 13.27
N GLY A 228 -4.78 14.32 12.14
CA GLY A 228 -5.95 15.09 11.68
C GLY A 228 -5.59 16.42 11.03
N VAL A 229 -4.82 17.28 11.71
CA VAL A 229 -4.27 18.53 11.17
C VAL A 229 -2.76 18.47 11.29
N ILE A 230 -2.07 18.79 10.21
CA ILE A 230 -0.59 18.79 10.16
C ILE A 230 -0.09 20.16 9.73
N THR A 231 0.73 20.77 10.57
CA THR A 231 1.43 22.03 10.28
C THR A 231 2.87 21.74 9.80
N ALA A 232 3.53 22.74 9.22
CA ALA A 232 4.86 22.58 8.61
C ALA A 232 5.93 22.10 9.61
N ASP A 233 5.84 22.51 10.88
CA ASP A 233 6.76 22.19 11.97
C ASP A 233 6.53 20.81 12.60
N MET A 234 5.39 20.15 12.32
CA MET A 234 5.08 18.85 12.89
C MET A 234 5.88 17.74 12.20
N SER A 235 6.51 16.90 13.02
CA SER A 235 7.28 15.74 12.57
C SER A 235 7.20 14.60 13.59
N ILE A 236 7.66 13.41 13.21
CA ILE A 236 7.85 12.30 14.16
C ILE A 236 8.91 12.67 15.21
N GLY A 237 9.98 13.36 14.79
CA GLY A 237 11.06 13.77 15.68
C GLY A 237 10.63 14.79 16.75
N SER A 238 9.63 15.63 16.45
CA SER A 238 9.02 16.55 17.43
C SER A 238 8.02 15.85 18.37
N GLY A 239 7.64 14.60 18.08
CA GLY A 239 6.58 13.88 18.79
C GLY A 239 5.16 14.31 18.42
N ALA A 240 4.99 15.25 17.49
CA ALA A 240 3.69 15.75 17.05
C ALA A 240 3.00 14.80 16.06
N LEU A 241 3.76 13.99 15.33
CA LEU A 241 3.25 12.94 14.45
C LEU A 241 3.52 11.56 15.04
N SER A 242 2.53 10.68 14.89
CA SER A 242 2.64 9.30 15.34
C SER A 242 3.48 8.47 14.35
N GLY A 243 4.32 7.59 14.89
CA GLY A 243 4.91 6.46 14.19
C GLY A 243 4.00 5.24 14.25
N PHE A 244 4.56 4.06 13.90
CA PHE A 244 3.87 2.77 14.00
C PHE A 244 4.11 2.10 15.34
N THR A 245 3.16 1.26 15.75
CA THR A 245 3.40 0.25 16.78
C THR A 245 3.01 -1.13 16.25
N ILE A 246 3.68 -2.18 16.74
CA ILE A 246 3.30 -3.58 16.54
C ILE A 246 3.08 -4.18 17.92
N ASN A 247 1.87 -4.62 18.21
CA ASN A 247 1.47 -5.12 19.53
C ASN A 247 1.81 -4.13 20.67
N GLY A 248 1.65 -2.83 20.41
CA GLY A 248 1.94 -1.75 21.36
C GLY A 248 3.41 -1.33 21.45
N LEU A 249 4.33 -2.02 20.80
CA LEU A 249 5.75 -1.66 20.76
C LEU A 249 6.02 -0.74 19.56
N ALA A 250 6.65 0.40 19.80
CA ALA A 250 7.01 1.35 18.76
C ALA A 250 8.03 0.76 17.78
N VAL A 251 7.81 0.98 16.49
CA VAL A 251 8.71 0.57 15.41
C VAL A 251 9.06 1.77 14.52
N PRO A 252 10.29 1.84 14.00
CA PRO A 252 10.70 2.95 13.14
C PRO A 252 9.87 2.98 11.86
N PRO A 253 9.25 4.12 11.52
CA PRO A 253 8.58 4.31 10.25
C PRO A 253 9.62 4.71 9.18
N SER A 254 10.20 3.74 8.52
CA SER A 254 11.17 3.96 7.44
C SER A 254 10.95 2.96 6.30
N ASP A 255 11.41 3.29 5.10
CA ASP A 255 11.31 2.41 3.92
C ASP A 255 11.98 1.05 4.13
N SER A 256 13.02 0.97 4.94
CA SER A 256 13.72 -0.26 5.32
C SER A 256 13.27 -0.80 6.68
N GLY A 257 12.27 -0.18 7.30
CA GLY A 257 11.75 -0.57 8.61
C GLY A 257 10.88 -1.83 8.55
N PRO A 258 10.45 -2.30 9.73
CA PRO A 258 9.61 -3.51 9.84
C PRO A 258 8.32 -3.46 9.04
N LEU A 259 7.75 -2.28 8.81
CA LEU A 259 6.55 -2.05 7.99
C LEU A 259 6.85 -1.20 6.74
N GLY A 260 8.11 -1.18 6.29
CA GLY A 260 8.54 -0.42 5.10
C GLY A 260 8.07 -1.05 3.80
N GLY A 261 8.03 -0.23 2.74
CA GLY A 261 7.60 -0.63 1.40
C GLY A 261 6.07 -0.63 1.22
N GLY A 262 5.63 -1.06 0.04
CA GLY A 262 4.20 -1.07 -0.31
C GLY A 262 3.54 0.30 -0.19
N ALA A 263 2.23 0.33 -0.04
CA ALA A 263 1.48 1.57 0.11
C ALA A 263 1.82 2.32 1.41
N LEU A 264 2.10 1.60 2.51
CA LEU A 264 2.49 2.23 3.78
C LEU A 264 3.81 2.99 3.66
N GLY A 265 4.84 2.37 3.06
CA GLY A 265 6.13 3.02 2.85
C GLY A 265 6.02 4.28 1.99
N ALA A 266 5.19 4.26 0.92
CA ALA A 266 4.95 5.44 0.10
C ALA A 266 4.27 6.57 0.87
N LEU A 267 3.22 6.27 1.62
CA LEU A 267 2.46 7.26 2.37
C LEU A 267 3.30 7.90 3.50
N ILE A 268 4.10 7.09 4.20
CA ILE A 268 5.06 7.62 5.19
C ILE A 268 6.06 8.55 4.53
N ALA A 269 6.66 8.13 3.41
CA ALA A 269 7.62 8.96 2.70
C ALA A 269 6.99 10.28 2.20
N ILE A 270 5.74 10.25 1.72
CA ILE A 270 5.03 11.48 1.32
C ILE A 270 4.82 12.39 2.52
N ARG A 271 4.32 11.86 3.65
CA ARG A 271 4.01 12.66 4.85
C ARG A 271 5.25 13.26 5.49
N ASP A 272 6.33 12.47 5.64
CA ASP A 272 7.45 12.81 6.53
C ASP A 272 8.71 13.28 5.78
N ASP A 273 8.86 12.92 4.49
CA ASP A 273 10.09 13.21 3.74
C ASP A 273 9.80 14.06 2.49
N LEU A 274 8.92 13.59 1.58
CA LEU A 274 8.77 14.20 0.26
C LEU A 274 8.04 15.55 0.31
N ALA A 275 6.92 15.62 1.04
CA ALA A 275 6.16 16.87 1.14
C ALA A 275 6.86 17.93 2.00
N PRO A 276 7.58 17.61 3.10
CA PRO A 276 8.39 18.59 3.79
C PRO A 276 9.60 19.11 3.01
N ALA A 277 10.09 18.35 2.02
CA ALA A 277 11.26 18.71 1.20
C ALA A 277 10.89 19.44 -0.10
N ALA A 278 9.62 19.46 -0.49
CA ALA A 278 9.13 20.10 -1.72
C ALA A 278 8.87 21.60 -1.51
#